data_bfed19f38c59d7099da8fd1afe3e62b6
#
_entry.id   bfed19f38c59d7099da8fd1afe3e62b6
#
_cell.length_a   1.000
_cell.length_b   1.000
_cell.length_c   1.000
_cell.angle_alpha   90.00
_cell.angle_beta   90.00
_cell.angle_gamma   90.00
#
_symmetry.space_group_name_H-M   'P 1'
#
loop_
_entity.id
_entity.type
_entity.pdbx_description
1 polymer ?
#
loop_
_entity_poly.entity_id
_entity_poly.type
_entity_poly.pdbx_seq_one_letter_code
_entity_poly.pdbx_strand_id
1 'polypeptide(L)'
;SKSPLLFVLVACIVNVIGDLVLVAGLHMDAAGAAIATVSAQALSVVFAVVLLIKKKLPFTITKKDFRLNPQCRRFLKIGLPLALQEFLTQISFLALCAFVNRLGLEASSGYGVACKIVNFAMLVPSSLMQSMASFVSQNVGAGKPKRARKSMLTGIGVGLSVGCLVFILILLKGDVLAGFFSTDA
;
A
#
# COMPACT_ATOMS: atom_id res chain seq x y z
N SER A 1 -0.27 -2.46 17.88
CA SER A 1 0.74 -3.39 18.42
C SER A 1 2.07 -3.13 17.71
N LYS A 2 3.20 -3.16 18.44
CA LYS A 2 4.54 -2.86 17.89
C LYS A 2 5.07 -3.99 16.97
N SER A 3 4.51 -5.20 17.10
CA SER A 3 4.99 -6.39 16.38
C SER A 3 4.78 -6.32 14.85
N PRO A 4 3.60 -5.95 14.29
CA PRO A 4 3.43 -5.84 12.85
C PRO A 4 4.34 -4.78 12.20
N LEU A 5 4.57 -3.66 12.90
CA LEU A 5 5.47 -2.61 12.42
C LEU A 5 6.91 -3.13 12.26
N LEU A 6 7.36 -3.94 13.22
CA LEU A 6 8.71 -4.53 13.21
C LEU A 6 8.89 -5.48 12.02
N PHE A 7 7.85 -6.24 11.64
CA PHE A 7 7.90 -7.15 10.49
C PHE A 7 8.01 -6.40 9.18
N VAL A 8 7.19 -5.37 9.03
CA VAL A 8 7.23 -4.52 7.83
C VAL A 8 8.58 -3.83 7.73
N LEU A 9 9.13 -3.34 8.83
CA LEU A 9 10.45 -2.71 8.85
C LEU A 9 11.56 -3.70 8.44
N VAL A 10 11.57 -4.92 9.00
CA VAL A 10 12.55 -5.95 8.63
C VAL A 10 12.41 -6.33 7.16
N ALA A 11 11.17 -6.53 6.66
CA ALA A 11 10.94 -6.82 5.26
C ALA A 11 11.43 -5.69 4.35
N CYS A 12 11.20 -4.45 4.73
CA CYS A 12 11.68 -3.28 3.99
C CYS A 12 13.22 -3.23 3.93
N ILE A 13 13.89 -3.44 5.06
CA ILE A 13 15.36 -3.45 5.11
C ILE A 13 15.92 -4.59 4.23
N VAL A 14 15.35 -5.79 4.34
CA VAL A 14 15.77 -6.94 3.54
C VAL A 14 15.54 -6.69 2.04
N ASN A 15 14.42 -6.05 1.69
CA ASN A 15 14.14 -5.69 0.30
C ASN A 15 15.18 -4.69 -0.24
N VAL A 16 15.44 -3.60 0.51
CA VAL A 16 16.44 -2.59 0.11
C VAL A 16 17.83 -3.21 -0.04
N ILE A 17 18.25 -4.04 0.91
CA ILE A 17 19.53 -4.74 0.82
C ILE A 17 19.55 -5.70 -0.37
N GLY A 18 18.48 -6.45 -0.59
CA GLY A 18 18.31 -7.34 -1.72
C GLY A 18 18.41 -6.61 -3.06
N ASP A 19 17.74 -5.47 -3.19
CA ASP A 19 17.80 -4.62 -4.38
C ASP A 19 19.23 -4.11 -4.63
N LEU A 20 19.92 -3.63 -3.61
CA LEU A 20 21.30 -3.17 -3.75
C LEU A 20 22.25 -4.30 -4.18
N VAL A 21 22.10 -5.50 -3.63
CA VAL A 21 22.95 -6.64 -3.95
C VAL A 21 22.63 -7.20 -5.34
N LEU A 22 21.35 -7.43 -5.65
CA LEU A 22 20.95 -8.12 -6.88
C LEU A 22 20.93 -7.18 -8.09
N VAL A 23 20.49 -5.94 -7.91
CA VAL A 23 20.40 -4.97 -9.02
C VAL A 23 21.72 -4.26 -9.20
N ALA A 24 22.27 -3.63 -8.14
CA ALA A 24 23.50 -2.85 -8.25
C ALA A 24 24.77 -3.73 -8.24
N GLY A 25 24.81 -4.84 -7.44
CA GLY A 25 25.96 -5.70 -7.34
C GLY A 25 26.05 -6.76 -8.45
N LEU A 26 24.97 -7.45 -8.73
CA LEU A 26 24.91 -8.55 -9.70
C LEU A 26 24.37 -8.12 -11.08
N HIS A 27 23.98 -6.85 -11.25
CA HIS A 27 23.43 -6.29 -12.51
C HIS A 27 22.25 -7.10 -13.07
N MET A 28 21.37 -7.62 -12.18
CA MET A 28 20.23 -8.44 -12.60
C MET A 28 19.01 -7.62 -13.04
N ASP A 29 19.13 -6.28 -13.12
CA ASP A 29 18.06 -5.36 -13.56
C ASP A 29 16.69 -5.65 -12.89
N ALA A 30 15.63 -5.69 -13.69
CA ALA A 30 14.25 -5.93 -13.20
C ALA A 30 14.07 -7.32 -12.56
N ALA A 31 14.83 -8.35 -13.00
CA ALA A 31 14.76 -9.69 -12.40
C ALA A 31 15.32 -9.68 -10.97
N GLY A 32 16.40 -8.95 -10.72
CA GLY A 32 16.99 -8.77 -9.39
C GLY A 32 15.99 -8.10 -8.43
N ALA A 33 15.34 -7.02 -8.82
CA ALA A 33 14.32 -6.34 -8.04
C ALA A 33 13.12 -7.24 -7.72
N ALA A 34 12.67 -8.04 -8.68
CA ALA A 34 11.58 -8.99 -8.46
C ALA A 34 11.96 -10.07 -7.43
N ILE A 35 13.15 -10.64 -7.53
CA ILE A 35 13.65 -11.66 -6.58
C ILE A 35 13.81 -11.06 -5.18
N ALA A 36 14.38 -9.86 -5.05
CA ALA A 36 14.53 -9.17 -3.77
C ALA A 36 13.17 -8.96 -3.10
N THR A 37 12.18 -8.47 -3.85
CA THR A 37 10.83 -8.22 -3.34
C THR A 37 10.14 -9.50 -2.86
N VAL A 38 10.16 -10.56 -3.69
CA VAL A 38 9.54 -11.85 -3.34
C VAL A 38 10.24 -12.48 -2.12
N SER A 39 11.57 -12.43 -2.08
CA SER A 39 12.35 -12.96 -0.95
C SER A 39 12.07 -12.21 0.36
N ALA A 40 11.98 -10.88 0.32
CA ALA A 40 11.65 -10.05 1.47
C ALA A 40 10.22 -10.34 1.98
N GLN A 41 9.26 -10.50 1.09
CA GLN A 41 7.89 -10.87 1.44
C GLN A 41 7.80 -12.29 2.04
N ALA A 42 8.48 -13.26 1.43
CA ALA A 42 8.53 -14.63 1.96
C ALA A 42 9.13 -14.66 3.37
N LEU A 43 10.23 -13.94 3.59
CA LEU A 43 10.86 -13.83 4.90
C LEU A 43 9.91 -13.18 5.93
N SER A 44 9.19 -12.12 5.55
CA SER A 44 8.19 -11.48 6.40
C SER A 44 7.07 -12.43 6.83
N VAL A 45 6.58 -13.25 5.90
CA VAL A 45 5.56 -14.28 6.20
C VAL A 45 6.09 -15.34 7.15
N VAL A 46 7.30 -15.85 6.91
CA VAL A 46 7.94 -16.82 7.81
C VAL A 46 8.09 -16.24 9.23
N PHE A 47 8.58 -15.01 9.35
CA PHE A 47 8.68 -14.32 10.64
C PHE A 47 7.31 -14.15 11.32
N ALA A 48 6.27 -13.77 10.57
CA ALA A 48 4.92 -13.63 11.08
C ALA A 48 4.38 -14.97 11.61
N VAL A 49 4.56 -16.06 10.86
CA VAL A 49 4.14 -17.42 11.25
C VAL A 49 4.89 -17.89 12.50
N VAL A 50 6.21 -17.74 12.54
CA VAL A 50 7.02 -18.13 13.70
C VAL A 50 6.59 -17.39 14.97
N LEU A 51 6.27 -16.11 14.86
CA LEU A 51 5.80 -15.33 16.01
C LEU A 51 4.37 -15.65 16.42
N LEU A 52 3.49 -15.98 15.47
CA LEU A 52 2.15 -16.50 15.79
C LEU A 52 2.23 -17.81 16.57
N ILE A 53 3.15 -18.70 16.20
CA ILE A 53 3.36 -19.97 16.90
C ILE A 53 3.98 -19.73 18.30
N LYS A 54 4.97 -18.81 18.39
CA LYS A 54 5.65 -18.52 19.70
C LYS A 54 4.80 -17.68 20.65
N LYS A 55 3.97 -16.79 20.17
CA LYS A 55 3.03 -16.05 21.02
C LYS A 55 1.86 -16.96 21.37
N LYS A 56 1.63 -17.20 22.65
CA LYS A 56 0.41 -17.84 23.15
C LYS A 56 -0.78 -16.97 22.72
N LEU A 57 -1.45 -17.37 21.66
CA LEU A 57 -2.68 -16.71 21.23
C LEU A 57 -3.74 -16.95 22.31
N PRO A 58 -4.64 -15.99 22.55
CA PRO A 58 -5.75 -16.17 23.49
C PRO A 58 -6.79 -17.20 23.02
N PHE A 59 -6.56 -17.86 21.88
CA PHE A 59 -7.41 -18.91 21.31
C PHE A 59 -6.54 -20.01 20.71
N THR A 60 -7.04 -21.23 20.72
CA THR A 60 -6.39 -22.41 20.11
C THR A 60 -6.89 -22.58 18.69
N ILE A 61 -5.97 -22.62 17.71
CA ILE A 61 -6.31 -22.93 16.32
C ILE A 61 -6.43 -24.45 16.18
N THR A 62 -7.61 -24.94 15.82
CA THR A 62 -7.87 -26.35 15.58
C THR A 62 -8.06 -26.60 14.08
N LYS A 63 -7.81 -27.83 13.61
CA LYS A 63 -8.04 -28.21 12.19
C LYS A 63 -9.52 -27.99 11.76
N LYS A 64 -10.45 -27.91 12.69
CA LYS A 64 -11.87 -27.65 12.43
C LYS A 64 -12.11 -26.17 12.02
N ASP A 65 -11.25 -25.26 12.43
CA ASP A 65 -11.37 -23.83 12.13
C ASP A 65 -11.04 -23.50 10.66
N PHE A 66 -10.36 -24.41 9.96
CA PHE A 66 -10.09 -24.33 8.51
C PHE A 66 -11.27 -24.77 7.62
N ARG A 67 -12.39 -25.18 8.19
CA ARG A 67 -13.60 -25.48 7.42
C ARG A 67 -14.27 -24.17 6.95
N LEU A 68 -14.86 -24.24 5.73
CA LEU A 68 -15.68 -23.15 5.20
C LEU A 68 -16.82 -22.85 6.19
N ASN A 69 -16.66 -21.74 6.91
CA ASN A 69 -17.57 -21.27 7.92
C ASN A 69 -18.44 -20.13 7.30
N PRO A 70 -19.67 -19.87 7.79
CA PRO A 70 -20.47 -18.72 7.42
C PRO A 70 -19.71 -17.38 7.46
N GLN A 71 -18.73 -17.24 8.35
CA GLN A 71 -17.84 -16.08 8.43
C GLN A 71 -16.96 -15.94 7.18
N CYS A 72 -16.46 -17.04 6.60
CA CYS A 72 -15.68 -17.04 5.38
C CYS A 72 -16.53 -16.53 4.19
N ARG A 73 -17.80 -16.96 4.10
CA ARG A 73 -18.75 -16.47 3.11
C ARG A 73 -19.00 -14.97 3.25
N ARG A 74 -19.12 -14.47 4.48
CA ARG A 74 -19.30 -13.05 4.76
C ARG A 74 -18.07 -12.24 4.36
N PHE A 75 -16.88 -12.75 4.67
CA PHE A 75 -15.61 -12.16 4.26
C PHE A 75 -15.48 -12.08 2.73
N LEU A 76 -15.75 -13.19 2.03
CA LEU A 76 -15.71 -13.22 0.56
C LEU A 76 -16.72 -12.27 -0.08
N LYS A 77 -17.94 -12.17 0.49
CA LYS A 77 -18.98 -11.26 -0.02
C LYS A 77 -18.55 -9.79 0.03
N ILE A 78 -17.71 -9.41 0.99
CA ILE A 78 -17.18 -8.04 1.14
C ILE A 78 -15.86 -7.90 0.38
N GLY A 79 -14.99 -8.89 0.49
CA GLY A 79 -13.63 -8.83 -0.09
C GLY A 79 -13.61 -8.96 -1.61
N LEU A 80 -14.48 -9.80 -2.19
CA LEU A 80 -14.48 -10.03 -3.64
C LEU A 80 -14.82 -8.77 -4.45
N PRO A 81 -15.86 -7.97 -4.12
CA PRO A 81 -16.10 -6.71 -4.80
C PRO A 81 -14.95 -5.72 -4.67
N LEU A 82 -14.31 -5.63 -3.50
CA LEU A 82 -13.15 -4.75 -3.29
C LEU A 82 -11.94 -5.21 -4.13
N ALA A 83 -11.69 -6.52 -4.18
CA ALA A 83 -10.64 -7.09 -5.01
C ALA A 83 -10.89 -6.85 -6.50
N LEU A 84 -12.14 -6.99 -6.94
CA LEU A 84 -12.54 -6.72 -8.33
C LEU A 84 -12.37 -5.22 -8.66
N GLN A 85 -12.77 -4.33 -7.76
CA GLN A 85 -12.56 -2.89 -7.91
C GLN A 85 -11.07 -2.56 -8.09
N GLU A 86 -10.21 -3.10 -7.23
CA GLU A 86 -8.76 -2.88 -7.31
C GLU A 86 -8.19 -3.43 -8.62
N PHE A 87 -8.58 -4.63 -9.01
CA PHE A 87 -8.19 -5.26 -10.27
C PHE A 87 -8.56 -4.42 -11.49
N LEU A 88 -9.81 -3.93 -11.57
CA LEU A 88 -10.26 -3.07 -12.66
C LEU A 88 -9.51 -1.73 -12.69
N THR A 89 -9.21 -1.18 -11.52
CA THR A 89 -8.41 0.06 -11.40
C THR A 89 -7.01 -0.16 -11.98
N GLN A 90 -6.34 -1.26 -11.63
CA GLN A 90 -5.00 -1.57 -12.16
C GLN A 90 -5.03 -1.80 -13.67
N ILE A 91 -6.04 -2.49 -14.21
CA ILE A 91 -6.22 -2.63 -15.67
C ILE A 91 -6.40 -1.28 -16.34
N SER A 92 -7.17 -0.38 -15.74
CA SER A 92 -7.39 0.97 -16.29
C SER A 92 -6.08 1.75 -16.34
N PHE A 93 -5.23 1.67 -15.32
CA PHE A 93 -3.91 2.30 -15.34
C PHE A 93 -3.00 1.69 -16.41
N LEU A 94 -3.00 0.37 -16.58
CA LEU A 94 -2.22 -0.29 -17.64
C LEU A 94 -2.69 0.12 -19.03
N ALA A 95 -4.00 0.18 -19.26
CA ALA A 95 -4.58 0.63 -20.52
C ALA A 95 -4.19 2.09 -20.81
N LEU A 96 -4.31 2.97 -19.82
CA LEU A 96 -3.90 4.37 -19.93
C LEU A 96 -2.41 4.48 -20.28
N CYS A 97 -1.55 3.74 -19.60
CA CYS A 97 -0.11 3.69 -19.89
C CYS A 97 0.16 3.24 -21.33
N ALA A 98 -0.55 2.20 -21.81
CA ALA A 98 -0.43 1.73 -23.18
C ALA A 98 -0.86 2.77 -24.23
N PHE A 99 -1.91 3.55 -23.94
CA PHE A 99 -2.32 4.66 -24.81
C PHE A 99 -1.30 5.79 -24.84
N VAL A 100 -0.81 6.20 -23.67
CA VAL A 100 0.18 7.29 -23.56
C VAL A 100 1.48 6.91 -24.28
N ASN A 101 1.92 5.65 -24.19
CA ASN A 101 3.12 5.17 -24.88
C ASN A 101 3.01 5.27 -26.43
N ARG A 102 1.78 5.26 -26.99
CA ARG A 102 1.56 5.46 -28.42
C ARG A 102 1.72 6.93 -28.85
N LEU A 103 1.64 7.87 -27.92
CA LEU A 103 1.80 9.30 -28.19
C LEU A 103 3.27 9.74 -28.33
N GLY A 104 4.19 8.83 -28.12
CA GLY A 104 5.63 9.06 -28.23
C GLY A 104 6.36 9.16 -26.91
N LEU A 105 7.69 9.26 -27.01
CA LEU A 105 8.59 9.18 -25.85
C LEU A 105 8.40 10.34 -24.87
N GLU A 106 8.21 11.54 -25.37
CA GLU A 106 8.03 12.75 -24.57
C GLU A 106 6.76 12.66 -23.70
N ALA A 107 5.63 12.27 -24.30
CA ALA A 107 4.37 12.09 -23.58
C ALA A 107 4.47 10.95 -22.53
N SER A 108 5.14 9.85 -22.87
CA SER A 108 5.36 8.71 -21.99
C SER A 108 6.24 9.09 -20.80
N SER A 109 7.31 9.83 -21.03
CA SER A 109 8.21 10.33 -19.97
C SER A 109 7.47 11.28 -19.02
N GLY A 110 6.76 12.27 -19.56
CA GLY A 110 5.96 13.20 -18.75
C GLY A 110 4.89 12.50 -17.92
N TYR A 111 4.19 11.50 -18.49
CA TYR A 111 3.22 10.69 -17.77
C TYR A 111 3.88 9.88 -16.64
N GLY A 112 5.06 9.31 -16.88
CA GLY A 112 5.84 8.59 -15.88
C GLY A 112 6.20 9.46 -14.66
N VAL A 113 6.65 10.71 -14.92
CA VAL A 113 6.92 11.69 -13.85
C VAL A 113 5.66 12.06 -13.10
N ALA A 114 4.56 12.34 -13.81
CA ALA A 114 3.27 12.65 -13.18
C ALA A 114 2.78 11.50 -12.28
N CYS A 115 2.89 10.25 -12.71
CA CYS A 115 2.55 9.07 -11.91
C CYS A 115 3.39 8.98 -10.62
N LYS A 116 4.69 9.29 -10.68
CA LYS A 116 5.56 9.30 -9.49
C LYS A 116 5.10 10.35 -8.48
N ILE A 117 4.79 11.56 -8.95
CA ILE A 117 4.29 12.65 -8.09
C ILE A 117 2.96 12.26 -7.45
N VAL A 118 2.02 11.72 -8.23
CA VAL A 118 0.71 11.28 -7.73
C VAL A 118 0.87 10.16 -6.70
N ASN A 119 1.70 9.15 -6.97
CA ASN A 119 1.95 8.06 -6.02
C ASN A 119 2.54 8.58 -4.71
N PHE A 120 3.48 9.50 -4.76
CA PHE A 120 4.06 10.13 -3.58
C PHE A 120 3.00 10.94 -2.80
N ALA A 121 2.20 11.74 -3.50
CA ALA A 121 1.12 12.52 -2.89
C ALA A 121 0.06 11.65 -2.22
N MET A 122 -0.20 10.45 -2.77
CA MET A 122 -1.19 9.49 -2.24
C MET A 122 -0.74 8.70 -1.01
N LEU A 123 0.54 8.76 -0.61
CA LEU A 123 1.04 8.04 0.57
C LEU A 123 0.30 8.44 1.86
N VAL A 124 0.12 9.75 2.09
CA VAL A 124 -0.52 10.25 3.30
C VAL A 124 -2.03 9.95 3.31
N PRO A 125 -2.80 10.26 2.26
CA PRO A 125 -4.22 9.88 2.19
C PRO A 125 -4.46 8.38 2.36
N SER A 126 -3.66 7.52 1.72
CA SER A 126 -3.79 6.06 1.82
C SER A 126 -3.53 5.56 3.23
N SER A 127 -2.51 6.09 3.90
CA SER A 127 -2.20 5.75 5.30
C SER A 127 -3.31 6.19 6.25
N LEU A 128 -3.88 7.38 6.03
CA LEU A 128 -5.03 7.88 6.79
C LEU A 128 -6.26 6.98 6.58
N MET A 129 -6.55 6.60 5.35
CA MET A 129 -7.68 5.72 5.02
C MET A 129 -7.57 4.38 5.76
N GLN A 130 -6.42 3.73 5.73
CA GLN A 130 -6.20 2.45 6.42
C GLN A 130 -6.31 2.58 7.95
N SER A 131 -5.73 3.65 8.52
CA SER A 131 -5.81 3.94 9.95
C SER A 131 -7.24 4.20 10.38
N MET A 132 -7.99 4.97 9.60
CA MET A 132 -9.39 5.29 9.85
C MET A 132 -10.28 4.05 9.75
N ALA A 133 -10.10 3.22 8.72
CA ALA A 133 -10.85 1.96 8.57
C ALA A 133 -10.67 1.05 9.81
N SER A 134 -9.44 0.91 10.28
CA SER A 134 -9.13 0.12 11.48
C SER A 134 -9.73 0.74 12.75
N PHE A 135 -9.58 2.04 12.95
CA PHE A 135 -10.05 2.72 14.15
C PHE A 135 -11.58 2.78 14.24
N VAL A 136 -12.24 3.07 13.13
CA VAL A 136 -13.71 3.12 13.05
C VAL A 136 -14.29 1.73 13.29
N SER A 137 -13.78 0.69 12.64
CA SER A 137 -14.28 -0.68 12.81
C SER A 137 -14.14 -1.18 14.24
N GLN A 138 -13.01 -0.89 14.91
CA GLN A 138 -12.80 -1.24 16.32
C GLN A 138 -13.77 -0.52 17.25
N ASN A 139 -14.05 0.77 17.02
CA ASN A 139 -14.99 1.51 17.86
C ASN A 139 -16.44 1.12 17.63
N VAL A 140 -16.82 0.78 16.39
CA VAL A 140 -18.13 0.23 16.08
C VAL A 140 -18.29 -1.15 16.74
N GLY A 141 -17.29 -2.04 16.60
CA GLY A 141 -17.29 -3.35 17.25
C GLY A 141 -17.34 -3.30 18.77
N ALA A 142 -16.78 -2.23 19.38
CA ALA A 142 -16.83 -1.98 20.82
C ALA A 142 -18.13 -1.29 21.28
N GLY A 143 -19.13 -1.10 20.42
CA GLY A 143 -20.39 -0.44 20.75
C GLY A 143 -20.28 1.07 21.03
N LYS A 144 -19.24 1.73 20.47
CA LYS A 144 -18.97 3.17 20.67
C LYS A 144 -19.15 3.99 19.37
N PRO A 145 -20.37 4.05 18.78
CA PRO A 145 -20.60 4.68 17.48
C PRO A 145 -20.33 6.21 17.47
N LYS A 146 -20.59 6.88 18.58
CA LYS A 146 -20.28 8.33 18.71
C LYS A 146 -18.78 8.59 18.54
N ARG A 147 -17.92 7.74 19.11
CA ARG A 147 -16.47 7.87 19.00
C ARG A 147 -16.00 7.52 17.57
N ALA A 148 -16.59 6.50 16.96
CA ALA A 148 -16.33 6.14 15.56
C ALA A 148 -16.64 7.31 14.62
N ARG A 149 -17.83 7.93 14.76
CA ARG A 149 -18.24 9.09 13.96
C ARG A 149 -17.29 10.29 14.15
N LYS A 150 -16.94 10.63 15.39
CA LYS A 150 -16.00 11.73 15.67
C LYS A 150 -14.65 11.51 15.00
N SER A 151 -14.10 10.29 15.10
CA SER A 151 -12.84 9.94 14.45
C SER A 151 -12.92 10.02 12.94
N MET A 152 -14.02 9.54 12.35
CA MET A 152 -14.24 9.62 10.91
C MET A 152 -14.24 11.08 10.43
N LEU A 153 -14.99 11.96 11.10
CA LEU A 153 -15.03 13.38 10.76
C LEU A 153 -13.65 14.06 10.91
N THR A 154 -12.93 13.73 11.98
CA THR A 154 -11.54 14.23 12.16
C THR A 154 -10.63 13.74 11.05
N GLY A 155 -10.71 12.45 10.66
CA GLY A 155 -9.91 11.89 9.58
C GLY A 155 -10.21 12.53 8.23
N ILE A 156 -11.50 12.80 7.93
CA ILE A 156 -11.90 13.53 6.72
C ILE A 156 -11.30 14.95 6.75
N GLY A 157 -11.41 15.65 7.86
CA GLY A 157 -10.85 17.02 8.00
C GLY A 157 -9.34 17.05 7.78
N VAL A 158 -8.60 16.13 8.40
CA VAL A 158 -7.14 16.00 8.20
C VAL A 158 -6.82 15.62 6.74
N GLY A 159 -7.57 14.69 6.15
CA GLY A 159 -7.38 14.29 4.75
C GLY A 159 -7.58 15.45 3.78
N LEU A 160 -8.65 16.23 3.97
CA LEU A 160 -8.91 17.43 3.18
C LEU A 160 -7.81 18.49 3.35
N SER A 161 -7.35 18.74 4.59
CA SER A 161 -6.26 19.70 4.84
C SER A 161 -4.97 19.30 4.13
N VAL A 162 -4.61 18.02 4.20
CA VAL A 162 -3.44 17.50 3.50
C VAL A 162 -3.62 17.57 1.98
N GLY A 163 -4.81 17.20 1.47
CA GLY A 163 -5.12 17.30 0.05
C GLY A 163 -5.02 18.72 -0.49
N CYS A 164 -5.58 19.70 0.23
CA CYS A 164 -5.46 21.12 -0.11
C CYS A 164 -3.99 21.58 -0.09
N LEU A 165 -3.21 21.17 0.90
CA LEU A 165 -1.80 21.52 0.99
C LEU A 165 -1.00 20.98 -0.19
N VAL A 166 -1.19 19.70 -0.54
CA VAL A 166 -0.55 19.06 -1.70
C VAL A 166 -0.97 19.76 -2.99
N PHE A 167 -2.26 20.06 -3.14
CA PHE A 167 -2.77 20.79 -4.31
C PHE A 167 -2.10 22.16 -4.47
N ILE A 168 -2.02 22.93 -3.38
CA ILE A 168 -1.36 24.26 -3.40
C ILE A 168 0.14 24.10 -3.74
N LEU A 169 0.82 23.12 -3.17
CA LEU A 169 2.23 22.85 -3.48
C LEU A 169 2.45 22.52 -4.96
N ILE A 170 1.59 21.70 -5.54
CA ILE A 170 1.66 21.35 -6.97
C ILE A 170 1.40 22.58 -7.84
N LEU A 171 0.41 23.41 -7.50
CA LEU A 171 0.12 24.64 -8.25
C LEU A 171 1.26 25.65 -8.20
N LEU A 172 1.90 25.82 -7.04
CA LEU A 172 2.93 26.84 -6.84
C LEU A 172 4.34 26.39 -7.27
N LYS A 173 4.62 25.09 -7.19
CA LYS A 173 5.97 24.51 -7.36
C LYS A 173 5.98 23.25 -8.21
N GLY A 174 5.00 23.09 -9.11
CA GLY A 174 4.87 21.89 -9.97
C GLY A 174 6.13 21.63 -10.79
N ASP A 175 6.72 22.66 -11.37
CA ASP A 175 7.96 22.56 -12.18
C ASP A 175 9.14 22.07 -11.34
N VAL A 176 9.28 22.56 -10.11
CA VAL A 176 10.33 22.12 -9.18
C VAL A 176 10.12 20.68 -8.76
N LEU A 177 8.87 20.29 -8.50
CA LEU A 177 8.52 18.91 -8.16
C LEU A 177 8.79 17.97 -9.33
N ALA A 178 8.46 18.39 -10.55
CA ALA A 178 8.77 17.63 -11.75
C ALA A 178 10.29 17.45 -11.92
N GLY A 179 11.08 18.49 -11.69
CA GLY A 179 12.55 18.44 -11.75
C GLY A 179 13.19 17.47 -10.76
N PHE A 180 12.56 17.21 -9.59
CA PHE A 180 13.05 16.17 -8.66
C PHE A 180 12.88 14.75 -9.19
N PHE A 181 11.93 14.53 -10.09
CA PHE A 181 11.59 13.20 -10.63
C PHE A 181 11.98 13.02 -12.09
N SER A 182 12.32 14.09 -12.81
CA SER A 182 12.94 14.06 -14.12
C SER A 182 14.45 14.19 -13.93
N THR A 183 15.16 13.12 -14.19
CA THR A 183 16.59 13.21 -14.44
C THR A 183 16.73 13.72 -15.87
N ASP A 184 17.10 14.98 -16.04
CA ASP A 184 17.55 15.49 -17.32
C ASP A 184 18.77 14.68 -17.73
N ALA A 185 18.59 13.79 -18.70
CA ALA A 185 19.65 13.15 -19.45
C ALA A 185 19.85 13.90 -20.78
#